data_82d21b7e6ddd71622968af66d4cb4d82
#
_entry.id   82d21b7e6ddd71622968af66d4cb4d82
#
_cell.length_a   1.000
_cell.length_b   1.000
_cell.length_c   1.000
_cell.angle_alpha   90.00
_cell.angle_beta   90.00
_cell.angle_gamma   90.00
#
_symmetry.space_group_name_H-M   'P 1'
#
loop_
_entity.id
_entity.type
_entity.pdbx_description
1 polymer ?
#
loop_
_entity_poly.entity_id
_entity_poly.type
_entity_poly.pdbx_seq_one_letter_code
_entity_poly.pdbx_strand_id
1 'polypeptide(L)'
;VNMAIELNGQPPLQVYVKPCAEHHIVLRSIDMGATEVVKTFEELREYRKLGSPFSIPRAALALCGFLPEFAGERYDSLEQQLKTFGAGIEVTLLSAIPAGSGLGTSSILAATVLGALNDFCGLQWNKQEIATITLVLEQLLTSGGGWQDQYGGILHGVKLLESEQGFLQKPQVSWLPESVFRDSLQTPCHLL
;
A
#
# COMPACT_ATOMS: atom_id res chain seq x y z
N VAL A 1 -16.90 -11.88 -5.45
CA VAL A 1 -16.65 -12.30 -4.06
C VAL A 1 -15.15 -12.23 -3.80
N ASN A 2 -14.79 -11.68 -2.66
CA ASN A 2 -13.39 -11.54 -2.25
C ASN A 2 -13.20 -12.17 -0.86
N MET A 3 -12.01 -12.75 -0.64
CA MET A 3 -11.67 -13.43 0.61
C MET A 3 -10.25 -13.06 1.02
N ALA A 4 -10.08 -12.62 2.27
CA ALA A 4 -8.77 -12.39 2.85
C ALA A 4 -8.11 -13.73 3.23
N ILE A 5 -6.81 -13.84 2.97
CA ILE A 5 -6.01 -15.04 3.28
C ILE A 5 -4.86 -14.71 4.22
N GLU A 6 -4.45 -15.70 4.99
CA GLU A 6 -3.25 -15.67 5.82
C GLU A 6 -2.34 -16.86 5.46
N LEU A 7 -1.05 -16.70 5.62
CA LEU A 7 -0.07 -17.78 5.48
C LEU A 7 0.44 -18.16 6.88
N ASN A 8 0.12 -19.38 7.31
CA ASN A 8 0.49 -19.88 8.65
C ASN A 8 0.09 -18.93 9.79
N GLY A 9 -1.10 -18.32 9.69
CA GLY A 9 -1.61 -17.39 10.69
C GLY A 9 -0.93 -16.00 10.68
N GLN A 10 -0.22 -15.66 9.61
CA GLN A 10 0.44 -14.36 9.46
C GLN A 10 0.02 -13.68 8.16
N PRO A 11 -0.12 -12.34 8.17
CA PRO A 11 -0.31 -11.59 6.94
C PRO A 11 0.85 -11.84 5.96
N PRO A 12 0.57 -12.17 4.70
CA PRO A 12 1.61 -12.48 3.72
C PRO A 12 2.41 -11.25 3.27
N LEU A 13 1.86 -10.07 3.47
CA LEU A 13 2.51 -8.78 3.17
C LEU A 13 2.60 -7.98 4.46
N GLN A 14 3.81 -7.52 4.79
CA GLN A 14 4.09 -6.76 6.00
C GLN A 14 4.92 -5.53 5.67
N VAL A 15 4.60 -4.42 6.34
CA VAL A 15 5.31 -3.15 6.21
C VAL A 15 5.63 -2.63 7.60
N TYR A 16 6.87 -2.23 7.79
CA TYR A 16 7.33 -1.59 9.01
C TYR A 16 7.84 -0.20 8.69
N VAL A 17 7.33 0.80 9.42
CA VAL A 17 7.80 2.18 9.30
C VAL A 17 8.34 2.62 10.65
N LYS A 18 9.54 3.21 10.65
CA LYS A 18 10.16 3.75 11.86
C LYS A 18 10.91 5.04 11.55
N PRO A 19 11.11 5.92 12.55
CA PRO A 19 11.96 7.08 12.39
C PRO A 19 13.42 6.67 12.25
N CYS A 20 14.20 7.46 11.52
CA CYS A 20 15.67 7.40 11.55
C CYS A 20 16.25 8.79 11.90
N ALA A 21 17.46 8.78 12.49
CA ALA A 21 18.09 10.00 12.99
C ALA A 21 18.50 10.96 11.87
N GLU A 22 18.86 10.42 10.72
CA GLU A 22 19.26 11.20 9.56
C GLU A 22 18.02 11.64 8.75
N HIS A 23 18.01 12.89 8.30
CA HIS A 23 16.84 13.47 7.59
C HIS A 23 16.83 13.06 6.11
N HIS A 24 16.66 11.78 5.86
CA HIS A 24 16.43 11.17 4.55
C HIS A 24 15.43 10.00 4.66
N ILE A 25 15.07 9.41 3.54
CA ILE A 25 14.19 8.25 3.51
C ILE A 25 15.00 7.02 3.14
N VAL A 26 14.82 5.94 3.89
CA VAL A 26 15.42 4.62 3.60
C VAL A 26 14.32 3.65 3.22
N LEU A 27 14.45 3.02 2.06
CA LEU A 27 13.53 2.00 1.56
C LEU A 27 14.25 0.65 1.54
N ARG A 28 13.66 -0.36 2.19
CA ARG A 28 14.19 -1.73 2.23
C ARG A 28 13.16 -2.73 1.76
N SER A 29 13.58 -3.73 1.01
CA SER A 29 12.80 -4.93 0.70
C SER A 29 13.59 -6.14 1.19
N ILE A 30 13.02 -6.88 2.16
CA ILE A 30 13.67 -8.03 2.76
C ILE A 30 13.71 -9.18 1.74
N ASP A 31 12.60 -9.45 1.11
CA ASP A 31 12.43 -10.53 0.13
C ASP A 31 13.29 -10.32 -1.14
N MET A 32 13.51 -9.09 -1.55
CA MET A 32 14.36 -8.75 -2.70
C MET A 32 15.82 -8.49 -2.33
N GLY A 33 16.16 -8.40 -1.04
CA GLY A 33 17.51 -8.05 -0.57
C GLY A 33 17.96 -6.65 -1.02
N ALA A 34 17.04 -5.74 -1.28
CA ALA A 34 17.32 -4.42 -1.83
C ALA A 34 17.19 -3.33 -0.77
N THR A 35 18.05 -2.29 -0.89
CA THR A 35 17.96 -1.09 -0.07
C THR A 35 18.31 0.13 -0.92
N GLU A 36 17.50 1.19 -0.78
CA GLU A 36 17.76 2.48 -1.42
C GLU A 36 17.62 3.61 -0.41
N VAL A 37 18.38 4.69 -0.61
CA VAL A 37 18.30 5.92 0.19
C VAL A 37 17.82 7.04 -0.73
N VAL A 38 16.78 7.73 -0.31
CA VAL A 38 16.16 8.85 -1.03
C VAL A 38 16.45 10.14 -0.25
N LYS A 39 17.16 11.07 -0.85
CA LYS A 39 17.63 12.32 -0.22
C LYS A 39 17.00 13.57 -0.82
N THR A 40 16.44 13.47 -2.03
CA THR A 40 15.91 14.61 -2.75
C THR A 40 14.47 14.36 -3.25
N PHE A 41 13.77 15.43 -3.57
CA PHE A 41 12.47 15.34 -4.20
C PHE A 41 12.54 14.68 -5.59
N GLU A 42 13.62 14.89 -6.33
CA GLU A 42 13.86 14.28 -7.65
C GLU A 42 13.94 12.76 -7.53
N GLU A 43 14.72 12.28 -6.57
CA GLU A 43 14.82 10.84 -6.30
C GLU A 43 13.46 10.25 -5.83
N LEU A 44 12.68 10.99 -5.05
CA LEU A 44 11.36 10.55 -4.62
C LEU A 44 10.36 10.49 -5.80
N ARG A 45 10.49 11.41 -6.79
CA ARG A 45 9.67 11.41 -8.03
C ARG A 45 9.93 10.22 -8.95
N GLU A 46 11.03 9.49 -8.76
CA GLU A 46 11.36 8.31 -9.57
C GLU A 46 10.41 7.11 -9.33
N TYR A 47 9.24 7.30 -8.71
CA TYR A 47 8.25 6.24 -8.52
C TYR A 47 7.75 5.61 -9.84
N ARG A 48 7.90 6.31 -10.99
CA ARG A 48 7.56 5.78 -12.32
C ARG A 48 8.68 5.01 -13.01
N LYS A 49 9.84 4.87 -12.36
CA LYS A 49 10.97 4.14 -12.92
C LYS A 49 10.65 2.66 -13.06
N LEU A 50 10.60 2.19 -14.30
CA LEU A 50 10.32 0.79 -14.61
C LEU A 50 11.37 -0.13 -13.96
N GLY A 51 10.89 -1.22 -13.35
CA GLY A 51 11.75 -2.22 -12.70
C GLY A 51 12.29 -1.81 -11.32
N SER A 52 11.93 -0.64 -10.78
CA SER A 52 12.29 -0.28 -9.41
C SER A 52 11.43 -1.07 -8.40
N PRO A 53 12.05 -1.77 -7.43
CA PRO A 53 11.32 -2.45 -6.37
C PRO A 53 10.62 -1.49 -5.41
N PHE A 54 10.96 -0.20 -5.48
CA PHE A 54 10.49 0.83 -4.56
C PHE A 54 9.53 1.85 -5.18
N SER A 55 8.96 1.56 -6.34
CA SER A 55 7.94 2.44 -6.97
C SER A 55 6.74 2.66 -6.06
N ILE A 56 6.20 1.59 -5.45
CA ILE A 56 5.06 1.66 -4.53
C ILE A 56 5.35 2.52 -3.30
N PRO A 57 6.39 2.27 -2.48
CA PRO A 57 6.63 3.10 -1.31
C PRO A 57 7.00 4.55 -1.66
N ARG A 58 7.67 4.81 -2.78
CA ARG A 58 7.91 6.19 -3.24
C ARG A 58 6.60 6.92 -3.58
N ALA A 59 5.70 6.28 -4.33
CA ALA A 59 4.41 6.87 -4.66
C ALA A 59 3.53 7.06 -3.41
N ALA A 60 3.57 6.12 -2.47
CA ALA A 60 2.86 6.26 -1.20
C ALA A 60 3.38 7.45 -0.37
N LEU A 61 4.70 7.59 -0.23
CA LEU A 61 5.32 8.75 0.44
C LEU A 61 4.96 10.06 -0.23
N ALA A 62 4.93 10.09 -1.58
CA ALA A 62 4.48 11.25 -2.33
C ALA A 62 3.06 11.65 -1.93
N LEU A 63 2.11 10.70 -1.94
CA LEU A 63 0.70 10.92 -1.58
C LEU A 63 0.49 11.27 -0.10
N CYS A 64 1.39 10.82 0.78
CA CYS A 64 1.42 11.24 2.19
C CYS A 64 1.96 12.66 2.40
N GLY A 65 2.27 13.39 1.32
CA GLY A 65 2.67 14.78 1.38
C GLY A 65 4.18 15.02 1.40
N PHE A 66 5.02 14.01 1.15
CA PHE A 66 6.49 14.19 1.07
C PHE A 66 7.00 14.65 -0.30
N LEU A 67 6.10 14.96 -1.24
CA LEU A 67 6.43 15.70 -2.46
C LEU A 67 5.68 17.03 -2.51
N PRO A 68 6.30 18.11 -3.01
CA PRO A 68 5.69 19.43 -3.10
C PRO A 68 4.34 19.46 -3.83
N GLU A 69 4.15 18.56 -4.79
CA GLU A 69 2.91 18.45 -5.58
C GLU A 69 1.72 17.95 -4.77
N PHE A 70 1.97 17.26 -3.66
CA PHE A 70 0.96 16.69 -2.77
C PHE A 70 1.02 17.28 -1.36
N ALA A 71 2.04 18.08 -1.04
CA ALA A 71 2.20 18.71 0.26
C ALA A 71 1.27 19.90 0.43
N GLY A 72 0.74 20.08 1.64
CA GLY A 72 -0.01 21.28 2.02
C GLY A 72 0.88 22.53 2.22
N GLU A 73 2.17 22.29 2.47
CA GLU A 73 3.19 23.33 2.69
C GLU A 73 4.33 23.16 1.68
N ARG A 74 5.07 24.26 1.46
CA ARG A 74 6.22 24.27 0.55
C ARG A 74 7.53 24.18 1.33
N TYR A 75 8.41 23.32 0.89
CA TYR A 75 9.75 23.15 1.42
C TYR A 75 10.78 23.24 0.28
N ASP A 76 11.95 23.81 0.56
CA ASP A 76 13.00 23.97 -0.44
C ASP A 76 13.71 22.64 -0.76
N SER A 77 13.69 21.70 0.18
CA SER A 77 14.27 20.36 0.01
C SER A 77 13.55 19.30 0.85
N LEU A 78 13.68 18.02 0.46
CA LEU A 78 13.19 16.89 1.24
C LEU A 78 13.84 16.85 2.64
N GLU A 79 15.12 17.19 2.75
CA GLU A 79 15.83 17.26 4.03
C GLU A 79 15.18 18.29 4.96
N GLN A 80 14.86 19.49 4.45
CA GLN A 80 14.19 20.52 5.24
C GLN A 80 12.80 20.05 5.69
N GLN A 81 12.04 19.41 4.81
CA GLN A 81 10.73 18.86 5.16
C GLN A 81 10.82 17.81 6.27
N LEU A 82 11.79 16.89 6.18
CA LEU A 82 12.02 15.85 7.18
C LEU A 82 12.53 16.43 8.51
N LYS A 83 13.31 17.53 8.49
CA LYS A 83 13.68 18.27 9.70
C LYS A 83 12.45 18.89 10.39
N THR A 84 11.55 19.47 9.62
CA THR A 84 10.27 20.00 10.13
C THR A 84 9.36 18.88 10.65
N PHE A 85 9.33 17.74 9.97
CA PHE A 85 8.62 16.54 10.41
C PHE A 85 9.20 15.95 11.71
N GLY A 86 10.49 16.18 11.98
CA GLY A 86 11.19 15.81 13.20
C GLY A 86 12.02 14.52 13.10
N ALA A 87 12.01 13.82 11.97
CA ALA A 87 12.80 12.61 11.74
C ALA A 87 12.95 12.29 10.25
N GLY A 88 13.93 11.48 9.88
CA GLY A 88 13.89 10.71 8.65
C GLY A 88 12.96 9.51 8.76
N ILE A 89 12.74 8.80 7.66
CA ILE A 89 11.77 7.71 7.57
C ILE A 89 12.45 6.46 7.03
N GLU A 90 12.34 5.34 7.73
CA GLU A 90 12.73 4.04 7.20
C GLU A 90 11.47 3.20 6.97
N VAL A 91 11.27 2.75 5.71
CA VAL A 91 10.18 1.86 5.30
C VAL A 91 10.77 0.52 4.93
N THR A 92 10.36 -0.54 5.61
CA THR A 92 10.81 -1.91 5.34
C THR A 92 9.63 -2.74 4.86
N LEU A 93 9.79 -3.39 3.71
CA LEU A 93 8.80 -4.24 3.06
C LEU A 93 9.19 -5.71 3.22
N LEU A 94 8.19 -6.55 3.46
CA LEU A 94 8.31 -8.01 3.42
C LEU A 94 7.13 -8.59 2.65
N SER A 95 7.40 -9.31 1.55
CA SER A 95 6.41 -10.06 0.79
C SER A 95 6.72 -11.54 0.83
N ALA A 96 5.81 -12.33 1.39
CA ALA A 96 5.88 -13.79 1.36
C ALA A 96 5.18 -14.38 0.13
N ILE A 97 4.60 -13.54 -0.73
CA ILE A 97 3.94 -13.93 -1.98
C ILE A 97 4.79 -13.46 -3.15
N PRO A 98 5.12 -14.34 -4.11
CA PRO A 98 5.86 -13.95 -5.30
C PRO A 98 5.16 -12.86 -6.12
N ALA A 99 5.93 -11.94 -6.67
CA ALA A 99 5.42 -10.98 -7.64
C ALA A 99 4.83 -11.71 -8.85
N GLY A 100 3.72 -11.21 -9.40
CA GLY A 100 3.07 -11.82 -10.55
C GLY A 100 2.19 -13.04 -10.24
N SER A 101 1.93 -13.32 -8.96
CA SER A 101 1.07 -14.44 -8.51
C SER A 101 -0.41 -14.32 -8.95
N GLY A 102 -0.84 -13.16 -9.43
CA GLY A 102 -2.26 -12.91 -9.74
C GLY A 102 -3.17 -12.70 -8.53
N LEU A 103 -2.61 -12.59 -7.33
CA LEU A 103 -3.36 -12.45 -6.07
C LEU A 103 -3.58 -10.98 -5.65
N GLY A 104 -3.47 -10.02 -6.56
CA GLY A 104 -3.60 -8.60 -6.23
C GLY A 104 -2.47 -8.06 -5.34
N THR A 105 -1.33 -8.74 -5.31
CA THR A 105 -0.22 -8.46 -4.38
C THR A 105 0.24 -7.01 -4.42
N SER A 106 0.31 -6.40 -5.60
CA SER A 106 0.73 -5.01 -5.79
C SER A 106 -0.22 -4.03 -5.09
N SER A 107 -1.53 -4.20 -5.30
CA SER A 107 -2.56 -3.36 -4.69
C SER A 107 -2.61 -3.51 -3.17
N ILE A 108 -2.47 -4.74 -2.69
CA ILE A 108 -2.47 -5.02 -1.25
C ILE A 108 -1.20 -4.46 -0.59
N LEU A 109 -0.04 -4.60 -1.24
CA LEU A 109 1.21 -3.99 -0.77
C LEU A 109 1.08 -2.46 -0.71
N ALA A 110 0.55 -1.83 -1.75
CA ALA A 110 0.32 -0.38 -1.79
C ALA A 110 -0.60 0.08 -0.63
N ALA A 111 -1.70 -0.64 -0.40
CA ALA A 111 -2.60 -0.38 0.71
C ALA A 111 -1.93 -0.56 2.08
N THR A 112 -1.08 -1.58 2.23
CA THR A 112 -0.34 -1.85 3.48
C THR A 112 0.69 -0.74 3.74
N VAL A 113 1.42 -0.29 2.71
CA VAL A 113 2.36 0.84 2.83
C VAL A 113 1.63 2.13 3.22
N LEU A 114 0.51 2.44 2.54
CA LEU A 114 -0.30 3.62 2.87
C LEU A 114 -0.86 3.55 4.29
N GLY A 115 -1.34 2.38 4.73
CA GLY A 115 -1.81 2.17 6.10
C GLY A 115 -0.72 2.41 7.14
N ALA A 116 0.48 1.84 6.92
CA ALA A 116 1.61 2.03 7.82
C ALA A 116 2.09 3.50 7.87
N LEU A 117 2.12 4.19 6.72
CA LEU A 117 2.44 5.62 6.66
C LEU A 117 1.34 6.48 7.27
N ASN A 118 0.07 6.13 7.09
CA ASN A 118 -1.06 6.79 7.73
C ASN A 118 -0.89 6.83 9.26
N ASP A 119 -0.57 5.68 9.85
CA ASP A 119 -0.36 5.57 11.30
C ASP A 119 0.90 6.33 11.74
N PHE A 120 2.00 6.16 11.00
CA PHE A 120 3.27 6.80 11.31
C PHE A 120 3.22 8.34 11.19
N CYS A 121 2.55 8.87 10.18
CA CYS A 121 2.42 10.31 9.92
C CYS A 121 1.21 10.96 10.63
N GLY A 122 0.33 10.17 11.25
CA GLY A 122 -0.87 10.67 11.93
C GLY A 122 -1.91 11.27 10.99
N LEU A 123 -2.06 10.74 9.76
CA LEU A 123 -2.93 11.30 8.72
C LEU A 123 -4.43 11.06 8.98
N GLN A 124 -4.76 10.11 9.86
CA GLN A 124 -6.13 9.79 10.29
C GLN A 124 -7.08 9.28 9.18
N TRP A 125 -6.54 8.74 8.11
CA TRP A 125 -7.36 8.11 7.06
C TRP A 125 -8.04 6.85 7.57
N ASN A 126 -9.31 6.71 7.27
CA ASN A 126 -10.03 5.47 7.51
C ASN A 126 -9.74 4.44 6.39
N LYS A 127 -10.17 3.18 6.59
CA LYS A 127 -9.91 2.09 5.63
C LYS A 127 -10.44 2.36 4.21
N GLN A 128 -11.56 3.06 4.09
CA GLN A 128 -12.15 3.38 2.79
C GLN A 128 -11.35 4.48 2.07
N GLU A 129 -10.83 5.45 2.82
CA GLU A 129 -9.92 6.47 2.29
C GLU A 129 -8.61 5.84 1.84
N ILE A 130 -8.03 4.93 2.63
CA ILE A 130 -6.82 4.17 2.24
C ILE A 130 -7.08 3.40 0.93
N ALA A 131 -8.23 2.72 0.79
CA ALA A 131 -8.57 2.02 -0.44
C ALA A 131 -8.66 2.97 -1.65
N THR A 132 -9.28 4.13 -1.48
CA THR A 132 -9.39 5.15 -2.52
C THR A 132 -8.01 5.70 -2.90
N ILE A 133 -7.17 6.02 -1.91
CA ILE A 133 -5.80 6.54 -2.15
C ILE A 133 -4.93 5.47 -2.80
N THR A 134 -5.13 4.19 -2.46
CA THR A 134 -4.45 3.08 -3.13
C THR A 134 -4.78 3.04 -4.62
N LEU A 135 -6.04 3.25 -5.00
CA LEU A 135 -6.42 3.35 -6.42
C LEU A 135 -5.73 4.53 -7.11
N VAL A 136 -5.65 5.69 -6.45
CA VAL A 136 -4.89 6.85 -6.97
C VAL A 136 -3.41 6.52 -7.12
N LEU A 137 -2.81 5.82 -6.15
CA LEU A 137 -1.42 5.37 -6.21
C LEU A 137 -1.17 4.51 -7.45
N GLU A 138 -2.03 3.54 -7.72
CA GLU A 138 -1.91 2.68 -8.90
C GLU A 138 -2.03 3.46 -10.21
N GLN A 139 -2.91 4.46 -10.26
CA GLN A 139 -3.01 5.36 -11.41
C GLN A 139 -1.72 6.17 -11.60
N LEU A 140 -1.08 6.65 -10.52
CA LEU A 140 0.22 7.31 -10.58
C LEU A 140 1.32 6.40 -11.12
N LEU A 141 1.27 5.11 -10.81
CA LEU A 141 2.20 4.10 -11.32
C LEU A 141 1.83 3.61 -12.73
N THR A 142 0.74 4.12 -13.31
CA THR A 142 0.22 3.70 -14.63
C THR A 142 -0.18 2.22 -14.72
N SER A 143 -0.39 1.55 -13.59
CA SER A 143 -0.76 0.14 -13.56
C SER A 143 -2.22 -0.14 -13.94
N GLY A 144 -3.08 0.88 -13.91
CA GLY A 144 -4.44 0.81 -14.45
C GLY A 144 -5.34 -0.29 -13.87
N GLY A 145 -5.09 -0.70 -12.63
CA GLY A 145 -5.84 -1.75 -11.95
C GLY A 145 -7.29 -1.37 -11.64
N GLY A 146 -8.15 -2.38 -11.44
CA GLY A 146 -9.50 -2.19 -10.92
C GLY A 146 -9.50 -1.91 -9.42
N TRP A 147 -10.64 -1.55 -8.88
CA TRP A 147 -10.82 -1.23 -7.45
C TRP A 147 -10.98 -2.46 -6.53
N GLN A 148 -11.18 -3.63 -7.08
CA GLN A 148 -11.57 -4.84 -6.34
C GLN A 148 -10.48 -5.34 -5.38
N ASP A 149 -9.21 -5.25 -5.76
CA ASP A 149 -8.10 -5.79 -4.97
C ASP A 149 -7.83 -4.94 -3.74
N GLN A 150 -7.90 -3.60 -3.86
CA GLN A 150 -7.72 -2.67 -2.75
C GLN A 150 -8.78 -2.89 -1.67
N TYR A 151 -10.05 -2.87 -2.06
CA TYR A 151 -11.15 -3.09 -1.12
C TYR A 151 -11.17 -4.53 -0.59
N GLY A 152 -10.77 -5.49 -1.43
CA GLY A 152 -10.66 -6.88 -1.06
C GLY A 152 -9.60 -7.13 0.00
N GLY A 153 -8.40 -6.56 -0.17
CA GLY A 153 -7.26 -6.76 0.73
C GLY A 153 -7.36 -6.00 2.05
N ILE A 154 -7.93 -4.78 2.04
CA ILE A 154 -8.04 -3.93 3.24
C ILE A 154 -9.12 -4.41 4.21
N LEU A 155 -10.19 -4.98 3.67
CA LEU A 155 -11.34 -5.42 4.46
C LEU A 155 -11.26 -6.91 4.75
N HIS A 156 -11.44 -7.30 6.01
CA HIS A 156 -11.37 -8.69 6.45
C HIS A 156 -12.60 -9.52 6.03
N GLY A 157 -12.47 -10.84 6.13
CA GLY A 157 -13.56 -11.81 5.96
C GLY A 157 -13.89 -12.07 4.50
N VAL A 158 -15.01 -12.76 4.31
CA VAL A 158 -15.58 -13.07 2.99
C VAL A 158 -16.66 -12.05 2.66
N LYS A 159 -16.57 -11.43 1.49
CA LYS A 159 -17.43 -10.31 1.14
C LYS A 159 -17.77 -10.25 -0.33
N LEU A 160 -18.95 -9.72 -0.62
CA LEU A 160 -19.38 -9.29 -1.94
C LEU A 160 -19.08 -7.79 -2.07
N LEU A 161 -18.39 -7.43 -3.14
CA LEU A 161 -18.11 -6.05 -3.49
C LEU A 161 -18.88 -5.71 -4.76
N GLU A 162 -19.65 -4.64 -4.72
CA GLU A 162 -20.47 -4.17 -5.82
C GLU A 162 -20.22 -2.68 -6.03
N SER A 163 -20.13 -2.23 -7.27
CA SER A 163 -19.98 -0.82 -7.61
C SER A 163 -20.81 -0.47 -8.83
N GLU A 164 -21.39 0.70 -8.81
CA GLU A 164 -22.04 1.28 -9.98
C GLU A 164 -21.00 1.82 -10.95
N GLN A 165 -21.36 1.92 -12.23
CA GLN A 165 -20.51 2.52 -13.24
C GLN A 165 -20.34 4.02 -12.98
N GLY A 166 -19.09 4.50 -12.91
CA GLY A 166 -18.78 5.91 -12.67
C GLY A 166 -17.30 6.20 -12.64
N PHE A 167 -16.93 7.48 -12.69
CA PHE A 167 -15.54 7.92 -12.59
C PHE A 167 -14.98 7.73 -11.18
N LEU A 168 -15.80 7.95 -10.15
CA LEU A 168 -15.46 7.71 -8.75
C LEU A 168 -16.13 6.42 -8.31
N GLN A 169 -15.32 5.40 -8.13
CA GLN A 169 -15.78 4.12 -7.63
C GLN A 169 -16.01 4.21 -6.11
N LYS A 170 -17.24 3.91 -5.69
CA LYS A 170 -17.62 3.80 -4.27
C LYS A 170 -18.22 2.43 -4.03
N PRO A 171 -17.41 1.37 -3.93
CA PRO A 171 -17.90 0.03 -3.75
C PRO A 171 -18.72 -0.13 -2.48
N GLN A 172 -19.85 -0.80 -2.61
CA GLN A 172 -20.62 -1.27 -1.48
C GLN A 172 -20.08 -2.63 -1.04
N VAL A 173 -20.04 -2.86 0.26
CA VAL A 173 -19.48 -4.06 0.86
C VAL A 173 -20.58 -4.79 1.62
N SER A 174 -20.86 -6.02 1.20
CA SER A 174 -21.77 -6.93 1.89
C SER A 174 -20.97 -8.11 2.42
N TRP A 175 -20.87 -8.24 3.75
CA TRP A 175 -20.19 -9.38 4.38
C TRP A 175 -21.05 -10.63 4.27
N LEU A 176 -20.42 -11.70 3.80
CA LEU A 176 -21.06 -13.02 3.73
C LEU A 176 -20.79 -13.76 5.05
N PRO A 177 -21.80 -14.54 5.57
CA PRO A 177 -21.61 -15.30 6.80
C PRO A 177 -20.46 -16.31 6.64
N GLU A 178 -19.49 -16.28 7.54
CA GLU A 178 -18.35 -17.22 7.52
C GLU A 178 -18.79 -18.67 7.61
N SER A 179 -19.93 -18.95 8.28
CA SER A 179 -20.50 -20.30 8.40
C SER A 179 -20.80 -20.95 7.06
N VAL A 180 -21.21 -20.16 6.04
CA VAL A 180 -21.51 -20.67 4.69
C VAL A 180 -20.24 -21.22 4.02
N PHE A 181 -19.07 -20.69 4.38
CA PHE A 181 -17.79 -21.07 3.78
C PHE A 181 -17.01 -22.07 4.64
N ARG A 182 -17.16 -22.01 5.98
CA ARG A 182 -16.44 -22.90 6.89
C ARG A 182 -16.77 -24.38 6.64
N ASP A 183 -18.03 -24.69 6.38
CA ASP A 183 -18.47 -26.07 6.11
C ASP A 183 -18.11 -26.54 4.68
N SER A 184 -17.93 -25.60 3.75
CA SER A 184 -17.60 -25.88 2.36
C SER A 184 -16.09 -25.88 2.08
N LEU A 185 -15.26 -25.20 2.92
CA LEU A 185 -13.82 -25.04 2.76
C LEU A 185 -12.99 -26.03 3.58
N GLN A 186 -13.59 -27.07 4.14
CA GLN A 186 -12.83 -28.19 4.74
C GLN A 186 -12.03 -28.99 3.69
N THR A 187 -12.30 -28.77 2.42
CA THR A 187 -11.45 -29.24 1.31
C THR A 187 -10.40 -28.19 0.98
N PRO A 188 -9.14 -28.58 0.67
CA PRO A 188 -8.09 -27.62 0.29
C PRO A 188 -8.57 -26.73 -0.85
N CYS A 189 -8.55 -25.41 -0.64
CA CYS A 189 -8.86 -24.45 -1.69
C CYS A 189 -7.72 -24.50 -2.71
N HIS A 190 -7.96 -25.05 -3.90
CA HIS A 190 -7.03 -24.97 -5.00
C HIS A 190 -7.30 -23.68 -5.76
N LEU A 191 -6.34 -22.76 -5.74
CA LEU A 191 -6.31 -21.63 -6.67
C LEU A 191 -5.92 -22.22 -8.04
N LEU A 192 -6.84 -22.16 -8.97
CA LEU A 192 -6.61 -22.48 -10.38
C LEU A 192 -6.02 -21.29 -11.12
#